data_8f231636ca149b98a77d37fe947b7117
#
_entry.id   8f231636ca149b98a77d37fe947b7117
#
_cell.length_a   1.000
_cell.length_b   1.000
_cell.length_c   1.000
_cell.angle_alpha   90.00
_cell.angle_beta   90.00
_cell.angle_gamma   90.00
#
_symmetry.space_group_name_H-M   'P 1'
#
loop_
_entity.id
_entity.type
_entity.pdbx_description
1 polymer ?
#
loop_
_entity_poly.entity_id
_entity_poly.type
_entity_poly.pdbx_seq_one_letter_code
_entity_poly.pdbx_strand_id
1 'polypeptide(L)'
;MSVHKTVLLKETIEGLNLGSKSVVIDGTFGGGGHSMEICKKYPDVKIIAFDQDKHVFSPETKFKNCNITFVNDNFRNIDKVLAEKGAGGVDGIIFDLGLSSDQLENSGRGFSFMKDEPLLMTMKDNPTPSDVTAQEVVNTWGEESLADIIYGYGEEKQARRIAKAIVESRKKQEIKTT
;
A
#
# COMPACT_ATOMS: atom_id res chain seq x y z
N MET A 1 -8.10 -15.34 -13.22
CA MET A 1 -7.11 -14.30 -12.92
C MET A 1 -7.75 -12.96 -13.27
N SER A 2 -8.13 -12.16 -12.29
CA SER A 2 -8.61 -10.80 -12.55
C SER A 2 -7.41 -9.99 -13.07
N VAL A 3 -7.51 -9.47 -14.29
CA VAL A 3 -6.48 -8.57 -14.82
C VAL A 3 -6.67 -7.24 -14.08
N HIS A 4 -5.82 -6.96 -13.12
CA HIS A 4 -5.82 -5.66 -12.44
C HIS A 4 -5.65 -4.55 -13.49
N LYS A 5 -6.66 -3.71 -13.64
CA LYS A 5 -6.63 -2.57 -14.56
C LYS A 5 -6.21 -1.34 -13.75
N THR A 6 -5.04 -0.79 -14.09
CA THR A 6 -4.53 0.43 -13.48
C THR A 6 -5.49 1.60 -13.69
N VAL A 7 -5.83 2.30 -12.61
CA VAL A 7 -6.80 3.39 -12.59
C VAL A 7 -6.18 4.64 -13.21
N LEU A 8 -6.96 5.38 -14.02
CA LEU A 8 -6.58 6.66 -14.65
C LEU A 8 -5.19 6.65 -15.31
N LEU A 9 -4.79 5.50 -15.89
CA LEU A 9 -3.43 5.26 -16.38
C LEU A 9 -2.93 6.34 -17.34
N LYS A 10 -3.75 6.71 -18.33
CA LYS A 10 -3.38 7.72 -19.33
C LYS A 10 -3.29 9.11 -18.73
N GLU A 11 -4.31 9.48 -18.00
CA GLU A 11 -4.45 10.79 -17.35
C GLU A 11 -3.31 11.05 -16.37
N THR A 12 -2.93 10.04 -15.59
CA THR A 12 -1.80 10.10 -14.66
C THR A 12 -0.48 10.33 -15.39
N ILE A 13 -0.21 9.54 -16.43
CA ILE A 13 1.04 9.67 -17.19
C ILE A 13 1.13 10.99 -17.95
N GLU A 14 0.03 11.46 -18.52
CA GLU A 14 -0.03 12.76 -19.22
C GLU A 14 0.12 13.93 -18.24
N GLY A 15 -0.50 13.83 -17.06
CA GLY A 15 -0.41 14.85 -16.02
C GLY A 15 0.98 15.05 -15.44
N LEU A 16 1.86 14.03 -15.50
CA LEU A 16 3.25 14.14 -15.07
C LEU A 16 4.10 15.05 -15.96
N ASN A 17 3.70 15.27 -17.23
CA ASN A 17 4.41 16.11 -18.20
C ASN A 17 5.92 15.86 -18.29
N LEU A 18 6.30 14.59 -18.46
CA LEU A 18 7.69 14.11 -18.37
C LEU A 18 8.53 14.51 -19.58
N GLY A 19 9.77 14.95 -19.33
CA GLY A 19 10.83 15.09 -20.31
C GLY A 19 11.69 13.82 -20.46
N SER A 20 12.60 13.81 -21.42
CA SER A 20 13.41 12.65 -21.80
C SER A 20 14.39 12.15 -20.73
N LYS A 21 14.64 12.88 -19.66
CA LYS A 21 15.57 12.49 -18.58
C LYS A 21 14.96 12.71 -17.20
N SER A 22 13.66 12.77 -17.14
CA SER A 22 12.94 12.97 -15.88
C SER A 22 13.21 11.85 -14.88
N VAL A 23 13.16 12.20 -13.61
CA VAL A 23 13.18 11.25 -12.49
C VAL A 23 11.79 11.20 -11.88
N VAL A 24 11.19 10.03 -11.84
CA VAL A 24 9.83 9.82 -11.34
C VAL A 24 9.84 8.85 -10.16
N ILE A 25 9.04 9.16 -9.17
CA ILE A 25 8.74 8.22 -8.08
C ILE A 25 7.37 7.61 -8.33
N ASP A 26 7.31 6.28 -8.29
CA ASP A 26 6.07 5.52 -8.12
C ASP A 26 6.02 5.09 -6.65
N GLY A 27 5.28 5.81 -5.83
CA GLY A 27 5.21 5.61 -4.38
C GLY A 27 4.33 4.42 -3.96
N THR A 28 3.61 3.83 -4.91
CA THR A 28 2.65 2.75 -4.71
C THR A 28 2.71 1.78 -5.89
N PHE A 29 3.87 1.13 -6.06
CA PHE A 29 4.18 0.34 -7.26
C PHE A 29 3.13 -0.74 -7.56
N GLY A 30 2.70 -1.52 -6.56
CA GLY A 30 1.70 -2.57 -6.71
C GLY A 30 2.00 -3.51 -7.89
N GLY A 31 1.07 -3.61 -8.85
CA GLY A 31 1.26 -4.39 -10.08
C GLY A 31 2.17 -3.75 -11.13
N GLY A 32 2.70 -2.55 -10.87
CA GLY A 32 3.63 -1.82 -11.73
C GLY A 32 3.02 -1.26 -13.02
N GLY A 33 1.71 -1.09 -13.06
CA GLY A 33 1.03 -0.64 -14.28
C GLY A 33 1.43 0.77 -14.73
N HIS A 34 1.48 1.72 -13.81
CA HIS A 34 1.94 3.09 -14.08
C HIS A 34 3.41 3.09 -14.50
N SER A 35 4.29 2.45 -13.72
CA SER A 35 5.72 2.34 -14.02
C SER A 35 5.99 1.69 -15.38
N MET A 36 5.23 0.65 -15.75
CA MET A 36 5.35 -0.01 -17.06
C MET A 36 4.97 0.92 -18.20
N GLU A 37 3.91 1.71 -18.04
CA GLU A 37 3.48 2.65 -19.08
C GLU A 37 4.47 3.80 -19.24
N ILE A 38 5.03 4.33 -18.13
CA ILE A 38 6.12 5.31 -18.18
C ILE A 38 7.31 4.74 -18.94
N CYS A 39 7.76 3.54 -18.59
CA CYS A 39 8.88 2.88 -19.23
C CYS A 39 8.69 2.73 -20.75
N LYS A 40 7.50 2.34 -21.21
CA LYS A 40 7.18 2.21 -22.64
C LYS A 40 7.18 3.55 -23.37
N LYS A 41 6.60 4.58 -22.76
CA LYS A 41 6.39 5.88 -23.39
C LYS A 41 7.62 6.77 -23.29
N TYR A 42 8.43 6.60 -22.25
CA TYR A 42 9.61 7.41 -21.94
C TYR A 42 10.78 6.53 -21.51
N PRO A 43 11.48 5.87 -22.45
CA PRO A 43 12.48 4.84 -22.12
C PRO A 43 13.71 5.39 -21.37
N ASP A 44 13.99 6.69 -21.47
CA ASP A 44 15.12 7.33 -20.79
C ASP A 44 14.78 7.88 -19.39
N VAL A 45 13.52 7.80 -18.98
CA VAL A 45 13.08 8.25 -17.66
C VAL A 45 13.56 7.28 -16.59
N LYS A 46 14.11 7.83 -15.51
CA LYS A 46 14.48 7.06 -14.33
C LYS A 46 13.28 6.92 -13.40
N ILE A 47 12.94 5.69 -13.05
CA ILE A 47 11.83 5.38 -12.13
C ILE A 47 12.42 4.88 -10.80
N ILE A 48 11.91 5.40 -9.68
CA ILE A 48 12.18 4.87 -8.34
C ILE A 48 10.84 4.36 -7.81
N ALA A 49 10.68 3.04 -7.74
CA ALA A 49 9.43 2.38 -7.41
C ALA A 49 9.43 1.89 -5.97
N PHE A 50 8.50 2.37 -5.16
CA PHE A 50 8.32 2.00 -3.76
C PHE A 50 7.15 1.05 -3.58
N ASP A 51 7.33 0.07 -2.73
CA ASP A 51 6.24 -0.71 -2.14
C ASP A 51 6.69 -1.34 -0.82
N GLN A 52 5.76 -1.48 0.12
CA GLN A 52 6.00 -2.16 1.39
C GLN A 52 5.92 -3.69 1.26
N ASP A 53 5.24 -4.18 0.22
CA ASP A 53 5.13 -5.59 -0.11
C ASP A 53 6.20 -5.96 -1.15
N LYS A 54 7.24 -6.66 -0.74
CA LYS A 54 8.33 -7.06 -1.64
C LYS A 54 7.89 -8.02 -2.75
N HIS A 55 6.79 -8.75 -2.55
CA HIS A 55 6.30 -9.71 -3.54
C HIS A 55 5.80 -9.04 -4.81
N VAL A 56 5.40 -7.77 -4.75
CA VAL A 56 4.96 -7.01 -5.94
C VAL A 56 6.08 -6.77 -6.95
N PHE A 57 7.34 -6.81 -6.53
CA PHE A 57 8.49 -6.61 -7.42
C PHE A 57 8.83 -7.86 -8.27
N SER A 58 8.17 -8.98 -8.04
CA SER A 58 8.30 -10.18 -8.85
C SER A 58 7.21 -10.21 -9.95
N PRO A 59 7.53 -10.34 -11.24
CA PRO A 59 8.86 -10.61 -11.78
C PRO A 59 9.54 -9.34 -12.33
N GLU A 60 10.71 -9.02 -11.84
CA GLU A 60 11.60 -7.97 -12.36
C GLU A 60 11.85 -8.11 -13.88
N THR A 61 11.69 -9.32 -14.41
CA THR A 61 11.85 -9.61 -15.82
C THR A 61 10.98 -8.77 -16.75
N LYS A 62 9.82 -8.29 -16.29
CA LYS A 62 8.96 -7.40 -17.07
C LYS A 62 9.59 -6.02 -17.33
N PHE A 63 10.52 -5.61 -16.48
CA PHE A 63 11.14 -4.29 -16.50
C PHE A 63 12.59 -4.29 -17.00
N LYS A 64 13.04 -5.35 -17.68
CA LYS A 64 14.43 -5.51 -18.17
C LYS A 64 14.95 -4.34 -19.01
N ASN A 65 14.07 -3.66 -19.72
CA ASN A 65 14.42 -2.55 -20.60
C ASN A 65 14.05 -1.18 -19.99
N CYS A 66 13.81 -1.14 -18.69
CA CYS A 66 13.41 0.06 -17.98
C CYS A 66 14.54 0.53 -17.06
N ASN A 67 14.73 1.83 -16.99
CA ASN A 67 15.61 2.43 -15.98
C ASN A 67 14.85 2.58 -14.66
N ILE A 68 14.62 1.43 -13.99
CA ILE A 68 13.83 1.35 -12.76
C ILE A 68 14.66 0.83 -11.59
N THR A 69 14.47 1.44 -10.43
CA THR A 69 15.05 1.00 -9.15
C THR A 69 13.92 0.66 -8.19
N PHE A 70 13.87 -0.58 -7.71
CA PHE A 70 12.89 -1.01 -6.72
C PHE A 70 13.37 -0.72 -5.30
N VAL A 71 12.45 -0.23 -4.46
CA VAL A 71 12.68 0.12 -3.06
C VAL A 71 11.59 -0.52 -2.21
N ASN A 72 11.95 -1.54 -1.44
CA ASN A 72 11.02 -2.15 -0.51
C ASN A 72 10.99 -1.35 0.79
N ASP A 73 10.22 -0.27 0.78
CA ASP A 73 10.04 0.62 1.92
C ASP A 73 8.69 1.37 1.80
N ASN A 74 8.32 2.03 2.88
CA ASN A 74 7.18 2.94 2.89
C ASN A 74 7.54 4.27 2.21
N PHE A 75 6.68 4.77 1.36
CA PHE A 75 6.87 6.06 0.67
C PHE A 75 7.06 7.26 1.62
N ARG A 76 6.71 7.15 2.89
CA ARG A 76 7.03 8.16 3.91
C ARG A 76 8.54 8.41 4.08
N ASN A 77 9.38 7.48 3.60
CA ASN A 77 10.84 7.55 3.66
C ASN A 77 11.47 8.01 2.34
N ILE A 78 10.69 8.58 1.43
CA ILE A 78 11.17 9.05 0.10
C ILE A 78 12.38 9.97 0.23
N ASP A 79 12.34 10.92 1.17
CA ASP A 79 13.40 11.89 1.43
C ASP A 79 14.73 11.21 1.77
N LYS A 80 14.70 10.21 2.64
CA LYS A 80 15.88 9.43 3.04
C LYS A 80 16.45 8.64 1.87
N VAL A 81 15.58 7.94 1.14
CA VAL A 81 15.99 7.13 -0.02
C VAL A 81 16.58 8.00 -1.13
N LEU A 82 16.02 9.19 -1.38
CA LEU A 82 16.56 10.12 -2.36
C LEU A 82 17.94 10.64 -1.94
N ALA A 83 18.11 10.97 -0.66
CA ALA A 83 19.41 11.41 -0.11
C ALA A 83 20.47 10.30 -0.25
N GLU A 84 20.15 9.06 0.12
CA GLU A 84 21.05 7.90 0.00
C GLU A 84 21.46 7.61 -1.45
N LYS A 85 20.55 7.83 -2.39
CA LYS A 85 20.80 7.63 -3.84
C LYS A 85 21.44 8.84 -4.52
N GLY A 86 21.71 9.93 -3.81
CA GLY A 86 22.28 11.15 -4.36
C GLY A 86 21.38 11.82 -5.42
N ALA A 87 20.08 11.62 -5.32
CA ALA A 87 19.11 12.22 -6.22
C ALA A 87 18.82 13.66 -5.77
N GLY A 88 19.16 14.64 -6.59
CA GLY A 88 19.00 16.08 -6.29
C GLY A 88 17.56 16.60 -6.38
N GLY A 89 16.63 15.78 -6.81
CA GLY A 89 15.21 16.11 -6.97
C GLY A 89 14.50 15.12 -7.88
N VAL A 90 13.18 15.25 -7.97
CA VAL A 90 12.33 14.46 -8.85
C VAL A 90 11.38 15.36 -9.63
N ASP A 91 11.02 14.94 -10.84
CA ASP A 91 10.15 15.70 -11.74
C ASP A 91 8.68 15.35 -11.54
N GLY A 92 8.39 14.19 -10.96
CA GLY A 92 7.03 13.77 -10.68
C GLY A 92 6.96 12.65 -9.66
N ILE A 93 5.82 12.58 -8.96
CA ILE A 93 5.52 11.53 -7.98
C ILE A 93 4.11 11.01 -8.25
N ILE A 94 3.95 9.70 -8.23
CA ILE A 94 2.65 9.03 -8.32
C ILE A 94 2.32 8.41 -6.98
N PHE A 95 1.10 8.62 -6.51
CA PHE A 95 0.48 7.88 -5.42
C PHE A 95 -0.88 7.36 -5.87
N ASP A 96 -1.00 6.04 -6.04
CA ASP A 96 -2.28 5.34 -6.24
C ASP A 96 -2.69 4.72 -4.90
N LEU A 97 -3.33 5.56 -4.06
CA LEU A 97 -3.62 5.20 -2.68
C LEU A 97 -4.86 4.33 -2.59
N GLY A 98 -4.72 3.20 -1.95
CA GLY A 98 -5.81 2.25 -1.71
C GLY A 98 -5.32 0.81 -1.63
N LEU A 99 -6.27 -0.11 -1.57
CA LEU A 99 -6.02 -1.55 -1.62
C LEU A 99 -6.13 -2.07 -3.06
N SER A 100 -5.20 -2.91 -3.47
CA SER A 100 -5.33 -3.64 -4.73
C SER A 100 -6.31 -4.80 -4.59
N SER A 101 -6.94 -5.22 -5.71
CA SER A 101 -7.79 -6.41 -5.72
C SER A 101 -7.02 -7.66 -5.26
N ASP A 102 -5.74 -7.74 -5.58
CA ASP A 102 -4.89 -8.85 -5.16
C ASP A 102 -4.66 -8.87 -3.65
N GLN A 103 -4.49 -7.71 -3.02
CA GLN A 103 -4.41 -7.60 -1.56
C GLN A 103 -5.71 -8.05 -0.88
N LEU A 104 -6.86 -7.72 -1.46
CA LEU A 104 -8.17 -8.15 -0.94
C LEU A 104 -8.39 -9.66 -1.11
N GLU A 105 -7.99 -10.22 -2.26
CA GLU A 105 -8.32 -11.59 -2.61
C GLU A 105 -7.26 -12.62 -2.18
N ASN A 106 -5.98 -12.26 -2.20
CA ASN A 106 -4.88 -13.23 -2.15
C ASN A 106 -3.81 -12.95 -1.09
N SER A 107 -3.89 -11.82 -0.37
CA SER A 107 -2.82 -11.48 0.58
C SER A 107 -2.75 -12.38 1.81
N GLY A 108 -3.87 -12.98 2.24
CA GLY A 108 -3.93 -13.76 3.48
C GLY A 108 -3.76 -12.90 4.74
N ARG A 109 -4.00 -11.58 4.65
CA ARG A 109 -3.75 -10.61 5.72
C ARG A 109 -5.01 -10.03 6.36
N GLY A 110 -6.17 -10.63 6.09
CA GLY A 110 -7.44 -10.23 6.71
C GLY A 110 -8.04 -8.94 6.16
N PHE A 111 -7.74 -8.57 4.92
CA PHE A 111 -8.39 -7.43 4.25
C PHE A 111 -9.82 -7.75 3.80
N SER A 112 -10.17 -9.03 3.71
CA SER A 112 -11.50 -9.48 3.30
C SER A 112 -12.20 -10.19 4.44
N PHE A 113 -13.45 -9.82 4.73
CA PHE A 113 -14.32 -10.54 5.65
C PHE A 113 -14.97 -11.80 5.04
N MET A 114 -14.68 -12.09 3.76
CA MET A 114 -15.18 -13.29 3.07
C MET A 114 -14.34 -14.54 3.34
N LYS A 115 -13.21 -14.38 4.03
CA LYS A 115 -12.26 -15.44 4.35
C LYS A 115 -11.89 -15.35 5.81
N ASP A 116 -11.63 -16.51 6.43
CA ASP A 116 -11.08 -16.59 7.78
C ASP A 116 -9.55 -16.46 7.69
N GLU A 117 -9.04 -15.26 7.85
CA GLU A 117 -7.63 -14.92 7.72
C GLU A 117 -7.11 -14.22 8.99
N PRO A 118 -5.80 -14.31 9.29
CA PRO A 118 -5.20 -13.54 10.37
C PRO A 118 -5.52 -12.05 10.26
N LEU A 119 -5.96 -11.45 11.36
CA LEU A 119 -6.41 -10.05 11.39
C LEU A 119 -5.22 -9.07 11.43
N LEU A 120 -4.41 -9.07 10.37
CA LEU A 120 -3.23 -8.22 10.25
C LEU A 120 -3.58 -6.85 9.67
N MET A 121 -4.23 -6.82 8.53
CA MET A 121 -4.64 -5.62 7.76
C MET A 121 -3.50 -4.60 7.60
N THR A 122 -2.30 -5.09 7.29
CA THR A 122 -1.12 -4.24 7.04
C THR A 122 -0.68 -4.34 5.60
N MET A 123 -0.21 -3.22 5.03
CA MET A 123 0.35 -3.19 3.67
C MET A 123 1.67 -3.96 3.58
N LYS A 124 2.39 -4.09 4.68
CA LYS A 124 3.65 -4.81 4.78
C LYS A 124 3.39 -6.31 4.75
N ASP A 125 4.15 -7.05 3.95
CA ASP A 125 4.01 -8.51 3.80
C ASP A 125 4.37 -9.27 5.08
N ASN A 126 5.38 -8.81 5.81
CA ASN A 126 5.84 -9.37 7.08
C ASN A 126 5.89 -8.28 8.15
N PRO A 127 4.80 -8.03 8.89
CA PRO A 127 4.81 -7.05 9.97
C PRO A 127 5.74 -7.50 11.10
N THR A 128 6.48 -6.54 11.64
CA THR A 128 7.32 -6.74 12.83
C THR A 128 6.51 -6.44 14.10
N PRO A 129 6.98 -6.81 15.30
CA PRO A 129 6.29 -6.47 16.55
C PRO A 129 6.08 -4.97 16.79
N SER A 130 6.79 -4.11 16.07
CA SER A 130 6.61 -2.65 16.13
C SER A 130 5.58 -2.11 15.14
N ASP A 131 5.08 -2.94 14.24
CA ASP A 131 4.05 -2.55 13.26
C ASP A 131 2.66 -2.76 13.87
N VAL A 132 1.82 -1.74 13.83
CA VAL A 132 0.44 -1.82 14.30
C VAL A 132 -0.38 -2.70 13.37
N THR A 133 -1.04 -3.71 13.91
CA THR A 133 -1.95 -4.60 13.20
C THR A 133 -3.39 -4.41 13.66
N ALA A 134 -4.36 -4.79 12.84
CA ALA A 134 -5.76 -4.76 13.27
C ALA A 134 -6.02 -5.68 14.48
N GLN A 135 -5.33 -6.83 14.55
CA GLN A 135 -5.38 -7.72 15.72
C GLN A 135 -4.94 -7.01 17.01
N GLU A 136 -3.83 -6.27 16.96
CA GLU A 136 -3.38 -5.48 18.10
C GLU A 136 -4.41 -4.42 18.47
N VAL A 137 -4.88 -3.65 17.49
CA VAL A 137 -5.86 -2.57 17.69
C VAL A 137 -7.12 -3.08 18.40
N VAL A 138 -7.75 -4.15 17.87
CA VAL A 138 -9.02 -4.67 18.46
C VAL A 138 -8.84 -5.32 19.82
N ASN A 139 -7.65 -5.88 20.11
CA ASN A 139 -7.40 -6.55 21.37
C ASN A 139 -6.85 -5.65 22.48
N THR A 140 -6.20 -4.52 22.13
CA THR A 140 -5.49 -3.72 23.15
C THR A 140 -6.01 -2.29 23.31
N TRP A 141 -6.58 -1.68 22.25
CA TRP A 141 -6.98 -0.27 22.33
C TRP A 141 -8.23 -0.07 23.20
N GLY A 142 -8.36 1.12 23.80
CA GLY A 142 -9.53 1.51 24.59
C GLY A 142 -10.80 1.62 23.74
N GLU A 143 -11.96 1.46 24.38
CA GLU A 143 -13.28 1.53 23.73
C GLU A 143 -13.48 2.87 22.99
N GLU A 144 -13.09 3.98 23.62
CA GLU A 144 -13.18 5.31 23.01
C GLU A 144 -12.31 5.41 21.74
N SER A 145 -11.04 5.00 21.81
CA SER A 145 -10.13 5.02 20.66
C SER A 145 -10.62 4.15 19.51
N LEU A 146 -11.18 2.98 19.82
CA LEU A 146 -11.82 2.12 18.82
C LEU A 146 -13.02 2.81 18.18
N ALA A 147 -13.87 3.45 18.96
CA ALA A 147 -15.01 4.19 18.44
C ALA A 147 -14.57 5.35 17.53
N ASP A 148 -13.54 6.07 17.93
CA ASP A 148 -13.02 7.21 17.17
C ASP A 148 -12.46 6.80 15.81
N ILE A 149 -11.67 5.73 15.72
CA ILE A 149 -11.15 5.26 14.44
C ILE A 149 -12.24 4.69 13.54
N ILE A 150 -13.21 3.95 14.10
CA ILE A 150 -14.33 3.40 13.34
C ILE A 150 -15.21 4.53 12.81
N TYR A 151 -15.44 5.57 13.60
CA TYR A 151 -16.18 6.74 13.16
C TYR A 151 -15.39 7.59 12.17
N GLY A 152 -14.14 7.94 12.52
CA GLY A 152 -13.33 8.89 11.76
C GLY A 152 -12.88 8.37 10.40
N TYR A 153 -12.48 7.10 10.33
CA TYR A 153 -12.03 6.47 9.08
C TYR A 153 -13.08 5.62 8.38
N GLY A 154 -13.99 5.03 9.15
CA GLY A 154 -15.06 4.20 8.60
C GLY A 154 -16.37 4.92 8.35
N GLU A 155 -16.51 6.18 8.78
CA GLU A 155 -17.74 6.99 8.72
C GLU A 155 -18.96 6.26 9.33
N GLU A 156 -18.73 5.29 10.25
CA GLU A 156 -19.74 4.42 10.79
C GLU A 156 -20.44 5.09 12.01
N LYS A 157 -21.72 5.40 11.86
CA LYS A 157 -22.50 6.09 12.90
C LYS A 157 -22.71 5.26 14.16
N GLN A 158 -22.63 3.93 14.06
CA GLN A 158 -22.76 3.02 15.21
C GLN A 158 -21.40 2.66 15.84
N ALA A 159 -20.35 3.40 15.54
CA ALA A 159 -18.98 3.17 16.00
C ALA A 159 -18.86 2.83 17.48
N ARG A 160 -19.57 3.55 18.36
CA ARG A 160 -19.58 3.29 19.82
C ARG A 160 -20.15 1.91 20.17
N ARG A 161 -21.22 1.48 19.49
CA ARG A 161 -21.81 0.14 19.73
C ARG A 161 -20.86 -0.96 19.27
N ILE A 162 -20.21 -0.76 18.12
CA ILE A 162 -19.23 -1.68 17.56
C ILE A 162 -18.03 -1.79 18.48
N ALA A 163 -17.45 -0.67 18.90
CA ALA A 163 -16.31 -0.63 19.81
C ALA A 163 -16.62 -1.36 21.15
N LYS A 164 -17.79 -1.10 21.73
CA LYS A 164 -18.23 -1.80 22.94
C LYS A 164 -18.33 -3.32 22.72
N ALA A 165 -18.92 -3.75 21.59
CA ALA A 165 -19.04 -5.17 21.29
C ALA A 165 -17.65 -5.84 21.12
N ILE A 166 -16.69 -5.17 20.49
CA ILE A 166 -15.31 -5.64 20.37
C ILE A 166 -14.69 -5.82 21.76
N VAL A 167 -14.79 -4.79 22.62
CA VAL A 167 -14.23 -4.83 23.98
C VAL A 167 -14.87 -5.94 24.84
N GLU A 168 -16.16 -6.19 24.70
CA GLU A 168 -16.84 -7.27 25.39
C GLU A 168 -16.44 -8.66 24.85
N SER A 169 -16.30 -8.79 23.53
CA SER A 169 -15.90 -10.05 22.89
C SER A 169 -14.48 -10.47 23.25
N ARG A 170 -13.52 -9.54 23.20
CA ARG A 170 -12.11 -9.86 23.52
C ARG A 170 -11.87 -10.27 24.97
N LYS A 171 -12.77 -9.90 25.91
CA LYS A 171 -12.71 -10.38 27.29
C LYS A 171 -12.97 -11.89 27.41
N LYS A 172 -13.70 -12.46 26.45
CA LYS A 172 -14.04 -13.88 26.43
C LYS A 172 -13.00 -14.70 25.69
N GLN A 173 -12.54 -14.17 24.56
CA GLN A 173 -11.55 -14.79 23.70
C GLN A 173 -10.85 -13.73 22.87
N GLU A 174 -9.54 -13.86 22.73
CA GLU A 174 -8.74 -13.01 21.83
C GLU A 174 -9.26 -13.08 20.39
N ILE A 175 -9.40 -11.93 19.75
CA ILE A 175 -9.86 -11.81 18.35
C ILE A 175 -8.63 -11.97 17.45
N LYS A 176 -8.55 -13.06 16.69
CA LYS A 176 -7.35 -13.42 15.89
C LYS A 176 -7.54 -13.35 14.38
N THR A 177 -8.79 -13.52 13.95
CA THR A 177 -9.13 -13.62 12.53
C THR A 177 -10.30 -12.71 12.16
N THR A 178 -10.50 -12.54 10.86
CA THR A 178 -11.65 -11.84 10.27
C THR A 178 -12.92 -12.63 10.39
#